data_bed1c0841468e28f40b006470125544b
#
_entry.id   bed1c0841468e28f40b006470125544b
#
_cell.length_a   1.000
_cell.length_b   1.000
_cell.length_c   1.000
_cell.angle_alpha   90.00
_cell.angle_beta   90.00
_cell.angle_gamma   90.00
#
_symmetry.space_group_name_H-M   'P 1'
#
loop_
_entity.id
_entity.type
_entity.pdbx_description
1 polymer ?
#
loop_
_entity_poly.entity_id
_entity_poly.type
_entity_poly.pdbx_seq_one_letter_code
_entity_poly.pdbx_strand_id
1 'polypeptide(L)'
;AAPLLTTTVNMTISGLIARTTVSQQFSNPSDEWAEGVYVFPLPDQAAVDHLRMRIGERIIEGQIQERAQAKQTYAKAKAKGQRASLVEQERPNIFTTSVANIAPHAPITIDIEYQEMVRYDQGRFSLRVPMVVGPRYIPGQPQGNQEPSSSPAGLGWAPNTDQVPDASRITPPVQHPSLGLLNPIALQI
;
A
#
# COMPACT_ATOMS: atom_id res chain seq x y z
N ALA A 1 17.15 -3.80 5.91
CA ALA A 1 16.39 -5.04 5.85
C ALA A 1 14.96 -4.73 5.43
N ALA A 2 14.36 -5.54 4.56
CA ALA A 2 12.96 -5.38 4.21
C ALA A 2 12.08 -5.72 5.44
N PRO A 3 11.02 -4.96 5.73
CA PRO A 3 10.11 -5.30 6.82
C PRO A 3 9.43 -6.64 6.52
N LEU A 4 9.27 -7.46 7.54
CA LEU A 4 8.46 -8.68 7.44
C LEU A 4 7.00 -8.25 7.31
N LEU A 5 6.33 -8.70 6.25
CA LEU A 5 4.94 -8.40 5.99
C LEU A 5 4.11 -9.68 6.04
N THR A 6 3.04 -9.69 6.82
CA THR A 6 2.00 -10.72 6.75
C THR A 6 0.69 -10.09 6.30
N THR A 7 -0.05 -10.79 5.46
CA THR A 7 -1.32 -10.31 4.92
C THR A 7 -2.45 -11.29 5.21
N THR A 8 -3.53 -10.79 5.81
CA THR A 8 -4.78 -11.52 5.99
C THR A 8 -5.89 -10.82 5.23
N VAL A 9 -6.62 -11.56 4.42
CA VAL A 9 -7.76 -11.06 3.64
C VAL A 9 -9.01 -11.78 4.08
N ASN A 10 -9.98 -11.04 4.58
CA ASN A 10 -11.31 -11.53 4.92
C ASN A 10 -12.33 -10.91 3.96
N MET A 11 -13.14 -11.75 3.34
CA MET A 11 -14.12 -11.32 2.37
C MET A 11 -15.50 -11.86 2.75
N THR A 12 -16.50 -11.02 2.60
CA THR A 12 -17.91 -11.40 2.73
C THR A 12 -18.66 -10.99 1.49
N ILE A 13 -19.31 -11.95 0.85
CA ILE A 13 -20.10 -11.70 -0.36
C ILE A 13 -21.59 -11.78 0.00
N SER A 14 -22.31 -10.70 -0.28
CA SER A 14 -23.76 -10.63 -0.08
C SER A 14 -24.42 -10.12 -1.38
N GLY A 15 -25.19 -10.98 -2.04
CA GLY A 15 -25.73 -10.71 -3.37
C GLY A 15 -24.59 -10.47 -4.37
N LEU A 16 -24.55 -9.28 -4.95
CA LEU A 16 -23.52 -8.87 -5.91
C LEU A 16 -22.45 -7.93 -5.30
N ILE A 17 -22.42 -7.79 -3.99
CA ILE A 17 -21.45 -6.94 -3.30
C ILE A 17 -20.47 -7.82 -2.53
N ALA A 18 -19.19 -7.66 -2.80
CA ALA A 18 -18.11 -8.21 -2.01
C ALA A 18 -17.53 -7.09 -1.11
N ARG A 19 -17.52 -7.32 0.20
CA ARG A 19 -16.85 -6.48 1.18
C ARG A 19 -15.58 -7.20 1.63
N THR A 20 -14.46 -6.53 1.48
CA THR A 20 -13.14 -7.11 1.76
C THR A 20 -12.40 -6.27 2.78
N THR A 21 -11.87 -6.94 3.80
CA THR A 21 -10.93 -6.35 4.76
C THR A 21 -9.56 -6.97 4.54
N VAL A 22 -8.57 -6.14 4.24
CA VAL A 22 -7.17 -6.52 4.12
C VAL A 22 -6.44 -6.04 5.37
N SER A 23 -5.87 -6.95 6.14
CA SER A 23 -5.07 -6.64 7.31
C SER A 23 -3.61 -6.99 7.04
N GLN A 24 -2.72 -6.00 7.16
CA GLN A 24 -1.30 -6.16 6.92
C GLN A 24 -0.49 -5.76 8.13
N GLN A 25 0.40 -6.66 8.54
CA GLN A 25 1.30 -6.42 9.65
C GLN A 25 2.73 -6.30 9.15
N PHE A 26 3.41 -5.26 9.57
CA PHE A 26 4.85 -5.08 9.35
C PHE A 26 5.52 -4.53 10.59
N SER A 27 6.82 -4.70 10.68
CA SER A 27 7.62 -4.16 11.78
C SER A 27 8.82 -3.41 11.24
N ASN A 28 9.26 -2.41 12.01
CA ASN A 28 10.53 -1.75 11.75
C ASN A 28 11.66 -2.66 12.27
N PRO A 29 12.51 -3.24 11.40
CA PRO A 29 13.57 -4.14 11.85
C PRO A 29 14.82 -3.40 12.36
N SER A 30 14.82 -2.07 12.39
CA SER A 30 15.98 -1.26 12.80
C SER A 30 15.85 -0.71 14.20
N ASP A 31 16.98 -0.28 14.76
CA ASP A 31 17.06 0.41 16.05
C ASP A 31 16.73 1.91 15.96
N GLU A 32 16.41 2.39 14.76
CA GLU A 32 16.08 3.79 14.50
C GLU A 32 14.62 3.99 14.14
N TRP A 33 14.13 5.22 14.31
CA TRP A 33 12.81 5.61 13.84
C TRP A 33 12.77 5.57 12.32
N ALA A 34 11.72 4.98 11.79
CA ALA A 34 11.55 4.80 10.35
C ALA A 34 10.27 5.44 9.82
N GLU A 35 10.26 5.66 8.53
CA GLU A 35 9.09 5.99 7.74
C GLU A 35 8.87 4.88 6.71
N GLY A 36 7.65 4.41 6.57
CA GLY A 36 7.27 3.37 5.62
C GLY A 36 6.33 3.92 4.55
N VAL A 37 6.53 3.50 3.32
CA VAL A 37 5.57 3.71 2.23
C VAL A 37 5.10 2.35 1.74
N TYR A 38 3.81 2.16 1.77
CA TYR A 38 3.18 0.95 1.32
C TYR A 38 2.31 1.23 0.10
N VAL A 39 2.52 0.48 -0.97
CA VAL A 39 1.75 0.58 -2.21
C VAL A 39 0.90 -0.67 -2.36
N PHE A 40 -0.41 -0.52 -2.42
CA PHE A 40 -1.32 -1.65 -2.53
C PHE A 40 -2.25 -1.52 -3.74
N PRO A 41 -2.50 -2.62 -4.43
CA PRO A 41 -3.46 -2.66 -5.53
C PRO A 41 -4.87 -2.88 -4.99
N LEU A 42 -5.84 -2.27 -5.66
CA LEU A 42 -7.26 -2.56 -5.49
C LEU A 42 -7.87 -3.01 -6.80
N PRO A 43 -9.01 -3.72 -6.77
CA PRO A 43 -9.81 -3.93 -7.97
C PRO A 43 -10.18 -2.60 -8.61
N ASP A 44 -10.31 -2.57 -9.95
CA ASP A 44 -10.53 -1.34 -10.72
C ASP A 44 -11.79 -0.56 -10.32
N GLN A 45 -12.80 -1.25 -9.78
CA GLN A 45 -14.08 -0.68 -9.37
C GLN A 45 -14.29 -0.69 -7.85
N ALA A 46 -13.24 -0.96 -7.09
CA ALA A 46 -13.34 -0.96 -5.64
C ALA A 46 -13.46 0.45 -5.07
N ALA A 47 -14.36 0.60 -4.10
CA ALA A 47 -14.47 1.79 -3.28
C ALA A 47 -13.87 1.51 -1.90
N VAL A 48 -12.89 2.32 -1.48
CA VAL A 48 -12.31 2.22 -0.14
C VAL A 48 -13.24 2.89 0.86
N ASP A 49 -13.69 2.12 1.85
CA ASP A 49 -14.57 2.63 2.92
C ASP A 49 -13.75 3.15 4.10
N HIS A 50 -12.79 2.36 4.56
CA HIS A 50 -12.01 2.65 5.75
C HIS A 50 -10.53 2.31 5.59
N LEU A 51 -9.70 3.14 6.21
CA LEU A 51 -8.34 2.82 6.56
C LEU A 51 -8.17 2.94 8.07
N ARG A 52 -7.64 1.92 8.70
CA ARG A 52 -7.32 1.91 10.11
C ARG A 52 -5.89 1.49 10.31
N MET A 53 -5.15 2.22 11.15
CA MET A 53 -3.82 1.85 11.56
C MET A 53 -3.80 1.57 13.06
N ARG A 54 -3.24 0.43 13.45
CA ARG A 54 -3.01 0.05 14.85
C ARG A 54 -1.53 0.05 15.16
N ILE A 55 -1.17 0.70 16.26
CA ILE A 55 0.21 0.75 16.77
C ILE A 55 0.15 0.42 18.26
N GLY A 56 0.43 -0.82 18.62
CA GLY A 56 0.12 -1.33 19.95
C GLY A 56 -1.38 -1.22 20.23
N GLU A 57 -1.77 -0.58 21.35
CA GLU A 57 -3.17 -0.38 21.73
C GLU A 57 -3.83 0.83 21.07
N ARG A 58 -3.07 1.67 20.35
CA ARG A 58 -3.59 2.88 19.73
C ARG A 58 -4.15 2.58 18.35
N ILE A 59 -5.35 3.11 18.09
CA ILE A 59 -6.02 3.04 16.80
C ILE A 59 -6.07 4.44 16.21
N ILE A 60 -5.68 4.57 14.95
CA ILE A 60 -5.75 5.80 14.16
C ILE A 60 -6.61 5.48 12.94
N GLU A 61 -7.72 6.21 12.80
CA GLU A 61 -8.58 6.11 11.62
C GLU A 61 -8.04 7.05 10.53
N GLY A 62 -7.83 6.51 9.35
CA GLY A 62 -7.47 7.28 8.17
C GLY A 62 -8.70 7.99 7.61
N GLN A 63 -8.56 9.27 7.27
CA GLN A 63 -9.59 10.01 6.56
C GLN A 63 -9.26 10.05 5.08
N ILE A 64 -10.24 9.72 4.25
CA ILE A 64 -10.11 9.90 2.79
C ILE A 64 -10.29 11.40 2.53
N GLN A 65 -9.25 12.06 2.08
CA GLN A 65 -9.22 13.50 1.82
C GLN A 65 -8.72 13.76 0.39
N GLU A 66 -8.99 14.95 -0.11
CA GLU A 66 -8.36 15.41 -1.34
C GLU A 66 -6.84 15.40 -1.21
N ARG A 67 -6.13 14.97 -2.27
CA ARG A 67 -4.69 14.70 -2.26
C ARG A 67 -3.85 15.85 -1.68
N ALA A 68 -4.14 17.09 -2.08
CA ALA A 68 -3.39 18.25 -1.61
C ALA A 68 -3.57 18.49 -0.10
N GLN A 69 -4.79 18.36 0.39
CA GLN A 69 -5.13 18.52 1.81
C GLN A 69 -4.55 17.39 2.65
N ALA A 70 -4.62 16.14 2.15
CA ALA A 70 -4.06 14.98 2.79
C ALA A 70 -2.54 15.11 2.99
N LYS A 71 -1.79 15.57 1.98
CA LYS A 71 -0.35 15.81 2.07
C LYS A 71 0.00 16.88 3.11
N GLN A 72 -0.74 17.98 3.18
CA GLN A 72 -0.52 19.03 4.17
C GLN A 72 -0.77 18.51 5.60
N THR A 73 -1.85 17.75 5.79
CA THR A 73 -2.19 17.15 7.08
C THR A 73 -1.12 16.18 7.54
N TYR A 74 -0.65 15.31 6.64
CA TYR A 74 0.43 14.36 6.91
C TYR A 74 1.74 15.06 7.28
N ALA A 75 2.16 16.06 6.49
CA ALA A 75 3.38 16.81 6.76
C ALA A 75 3.36 17.52 8.13
N LYS A 76 2.21 18.10 8.51
CA LYS A 76 2.02 18.73 9.83
C LYS A 76 2.09 17.71 10.97
N ALA A 77 1.47 16.55 10.83
CA ALA A 77 1.50 15.50 11.83
C ALA A 77 2.90 14.92 12.01
N LYS A 78 3.62 14.66 10.90
CA LYS A 78 5.00 14.21 10.89
C LYS A 78 5.94 15.20 11.60
N ALA A 79 5.83 16.49 11.30
CA ALA A 79 6.64 17.54 11.91
C ALA A 79 6.43 17.67 13.44
N LYS A 80 5.24 17.30 13.93
CA LYS A 80 4.88 17.28 15.35
C LYS A 80 5.29 15.97 16.07
N GLY A 81 5.99 15.05 15.39
CA GLY A 81 6.32 13.74 15.93
C GLY A 81 5.09 12.83 16.13
N GLN A 82 3.95 13.18 15.56
CA GLN A 82 2.75 12.35 15.61
C GLN A 82 2.85 11.22 14.60
N ARG A 83 2.38 10.04 14.98
CA ARG A 83 2.24 8.91 14.05
C ARG A 83 1.07 9.21 13.13
N ALA A 84 1.34 9.20 11.84
CA ALA A 84 0.36 9.51 10.82
C ALA A 84 0.35 8.44 9.73
N SER A 85 -0.82 8.21 9.14
CA SER A 85 -0.99 7.43 7.94
C SER A 85 -1.77 8.24 6.91
N LEU A 86 -1.32 8.17 5.69
CA LEU A 86 -1.93 8.85 4.56
C LEU A 86 -2.21 7.85 3.47
N VAL A 87 -3.46 7.79 3.01
CA VAL A 87 -3.85 7.00 1.84
C VAL A 87 -4.08 7.95 0.67
N GLU A 88 -3.34 7.72 -0.39
CA GLU A 88 -3.46 8.45 -1.65
C GLU A 88 -3.86 7.50 -2.76
N GLN A 89 -4.84 7.89 -3.56
CA GLN A 89 -5.13 7.22 -4.82
C GLN A 89 -4.19 7.78 -5.89
N GLU A 90 -3.17 7.01 -6.20
CA GLU A 90 -2.17 7.41 -7.20
C GLU A 90 -2.68 7.21 -8.62
N ARG A 91 -3.47 6.16 -8.81
CA ARG A 91 -4.09 5.77 -10.08
C ARG A 91 -5.42 5.07 -9.77
N PRO A 92 -6.29 4.82 -10.75
CA PRO A 92 -7.61 4.23 -10.51
C PRO A 92 -7.62 2.97 -9.63
N ASN A 93 -6.54 2.20 -9.63
CA ASN A 93 -6.44 0.94 -8.90
C ASN A 93 -5.15 0.80 -8.07
N ILE A 94 -4.45 1.89 -7.77
CA ILE A 94 -3.25 1.89 -6.94
C ILE A 94 -3.38 2.94 -5.86
N PHE A 95 -3.30 2.48 -4.62
CA PHE A 95 -3.28 3.35 -3.44
C PHE A 95 -1.93 3.25 -2.76
N THR A 96 -1.50 4.37 -2.21
CA THR A 96 -0.27 4.45 -1.45
C THR A 96 -0.60 4.84 -0.02
N THR A 97 -0.05 4.12 0.94
CA THR A 97 -0.14 4.46 2.35
C THR A 97 1.25 4.82 2.87
N SER A 98 1.39 6.04 3.38
CA SER A 98 2.61 6.49 4.05
C SER A 98 2.42 6.47 5.55
N VAL A 99 3.38 5.91 6.26
CA VAL A 99 3.38 5.81 7.72
C VAL A 99 4.64 6.47 8.25
N ALA A 100 4.47 7.50 9.07
CA ALA A 100 5.59 8.20 9.70
C ALA A 100 5.77 7.79 11.16
N ASN A 101 6.97 8.08 11.70
CA ASN A 101 7.31 7.90 13.10
C ASN A 101 7.08 6.47 13.60
N ILE A 102 7.62 5.50 12.88
CA ILE A 102 7.63 4.09 13.27
C ILE A 102 8.78 3.89 14.25
N ALA A 103 8.47 3.59 15.49
CA ALA A 103 9.49 3.35 16.51
C ALA A 103 10.33 2.10 16.17
N PRO A 104 11.58 2.01 16.68
CA PRO A 104 12.36 0.79 16.60
C PRO A 104 11.56 -0.43 17.04
N HIS A 105 11.65 -1.51 16.26
CA HIS A 105 11.00 -2.80 16.49
C HIS A 105 9.47 -2.75 16.70
N ALA A 106 8.83 -1.61 16.42
CA ALA A 106 7.40 -1.47 16.61
C ALA A 106 6.62 -2.22 15.52
N PRO A 107 5.64 -3.07 15.90
CA PRO A 107 4.69 -3.63 14.96
C PRO A 107 3.65 -2.58 14.56
N ILE A 108 3.29 -2.57 13.29
CA ILE A 108 2.20 -1.76 12.74
C ILE A 108 1.25 -2.68 12.01
N THR A 109 -0.05 -2.52 12.27
CA THR A 109 -1.09 -3.17 11.49
C THR A 109 -1.86 -2.11 10.71
N ILE A 110 -2.01 -2.32 9.41
CA ILE A 110 -2.86 -1.50 8.55
C ILE A 110 -4.03 -2.38 8.11
N ASP A 111 -5.23 -1.93 8.42
CA ASP A 111 -6.48 -2.52 7.97
C ASP A 111 -7.09 -1.61 6.92
N ILE A 112 -7.40 -2.17 5.76
CA ILE A 112 -8.07 -1.49 4.66
C ILE A 112 -9.36 -2.23 4.39
N GLU A 113 -10.46 -1.50 4.39
CA GLU A 113 -11.77 -2.03 4.03
C GLU A 113 -12.25 -1.41 2.73
N TYR A 114 -12.65 -2.25 1.80
CA TYR A 114 -13.20 -1.83 0.54
C TYR A 114 -14.36 -2.72 0.09
N GLN A 115 -15.16 -2.22 -0.80
CA GLN A 115 -16.24 -2.96 -1.42
C GLN A 115 -16.18 -2.84 -2.94
N GLU A 116 -16.63 -3.92 -3.60
CA GLU A 116 -16.70 -4.00 -5.05
C GLU A 116 -17.91 -4.82 -5.51
N MET A 117 -18.31 -4.60 -6.74
CA MET A 117 -19.34 -5.44 -7.35
C MET A 117 -18.75 -6.74 -7.90
N VAL A 118 -19.36 -7.85 -7.52
CA VAL A 118 -19.04 -9.15 -8.12
C VAL A 118 -19.55 -9.15 -9.57
N ARG A 119 -18.64 -9.41 -10.50
CA ARG A 119 -18.98 -9.45 -11.92
C ARG A 119 -19.74 -10.72 -12.24
N TYR A 120 -20.92 -10.57 -12.85
CA TYR A 120 -21.69 -11.67 -13.42
C TYR A 120 -21.63 -11.62 -14.95
N ASP A 121 -21.25 -12.74 -15.55
CA ASP A 121 -21.15 -12.88 -16.99
C ASP A 121 -21.47 -14.33 -17.40
N GLN A 122 -22.43 -14.53 -18.30
CA GLN A 122 -22.81 -15.82 -18.89
C GLN A 122 -22.98 -16.97 -17.86
N GLY A 123 -23.71 -16.73 -16.78
CA GLY A 123 -23.96 -17.75 -15.74
C GLY A 123 -22.80 -17.94 -14.74
N ARG A 124 -21.75 -17.13 -14.81
CA ARG A 124 -20.57 -17.23 -13.95
C ARG A 124 -20.36 -15.95 -13.17
N PHE A 125 -20.14 -16.09 -11.86
CA PHE A 125 -19.67 -15.02 -11.01
C PHE A 125 -18.14 -15.01 -10.97
N SER A 126 -17.54 -13.83 -11.08
CA SER A 126 -16.09 -13.68 -11.01
C SER A 126 -15.72 -12.50 -10.11
N LEU A 127 -14.69 -12.73 -9.31
CA LEU A 127 -14.08 -11.75 -8.44
C LEU A 127 -12.55 -11.81 -8.61
N ARG A 128 -11.89 -10.67 -8.63
CA ARG A 128 -10.45 -10.60 -8.74
C ARG A 128 -9.88 -9.81 -7.57
N VAL A 129 -9.12 -10.50 -6.73
CA VAL A 129 -8.39 -9.87 -5.63
C VAL A 129 -6.94 -9.67 -6.05
N PRO A 130 -6.52 -8.45 -6.40
CA PRO A 130 -5.13 -8.19 -6.77
C PRO A 130 -4.27 -8.22 -5.52
N MET A 131 -3.27 -9.11 -5.49
CA MET A 131 -2.40 -9.30 -4.32
C MET A 131 -1.03 -8.65 -4.50
N VAL A 132 -0.70 -8.21 -5.70
CA VAL A 132 0.62 -7.66 -6.06
C VAL A 132 0.46 -6.50 -7.02
N VAL A 133 1.25 -5.46 -6.81
CA VAL A 133 1.44 -4.44 -7.84
C VAL A 133 2.53 -4.95 -8.77
N GLY A 134 2.13 -5.57 -9.89
CA GLY A 134 3.07 -6.05 -10.89
C GLY A 134 3.82 -4.91 -11.59
N PRO A 135 5.03 -5.16 -12.10
CA PRO A 135 5.73 -4.22 -12.94
C PRO A 135 4.86 -3.78 -14.11
N ARG A 136 4.76 -2.47 -14.35
CA ARG A 136 3.99 -1.88 -15.44
C ARG A 136 4.91 -1.04 -16.30
N TYR A 137 4.54 -0.87 -17.55
CA TYR A 137 5.21 0.09 -18.40
C TYR A 137 5.06 1.51 -17.82
N ILE A 138 6.19 2.16 -17.57
CA ILE A 138 6.27 3.56 -17.16
C ILE A 138 6.68 4.37 -18.38
N PRO A 139 5.78 5.21 -18.93
CA PRO A 139 6.10 6.01 -20.12
C PRO A 139 7.04 7.15 -19.78
N GLY A 140 7.74 7.66 -20.81
CA GLY A 140 8.62 8.83 -20.72
C GLY A 140 10.10 8.47 -20.63
N GLN A 141 10.92 9.52 -20.61
CA GLN A 141 12.37 9.41 -20.50
C GLN A 141 12.79 9.50 -19.03
N PRO A 142 13.73 8.64 -18.55
CA PRO A 142 14.22 8.73 -17.19
C PRO A 142 14.77 10.11 -16.84
N GLN A 143 14.37 10.66 -15.70
CA GLN A 143 14.89 11.91 -15.16
C GLN A 143 16.08 11.60 -14.24
N GLY A 144 17.28 11.99 -14.67
CA GLY A 144 18.53 11.85 -13.90
C GLY A 144 19.28 10.55 -14.15
N ASN A 145 20.56 10.54 -13.76
CA ASN A 145 21.49 9.42 -13.89
C ASN A 145 21.30 8.37 -12.79
N GLN A 146 20.08 8.00 -12.48
CA GLN A 146 19.85 6.92 -11.48
C GLN A 146 19.94 5.56 -12.19
N GLU A 147 21.04 4.88 -11.95
CA GLU A 147 21.18 3.46 -12.30
C GLU A 147 20.04 2.64 -11.67
N PRO A 148 19.36 1.75 -12.41
CA PRO A 148 18.21 0.99 -11.92
C PRO A 148 18.51 0.05 -10.75
N SER A 149 19.77 -0.13 -10.39
CA SER A 149 20.22 -1.17 -9.46
C SER A 149 20.58 -0.72 -8.05
N SER A 150 20.52 0.60 -7.74
CA SER A 150 20.94 1.11 -6.43
C SER A 150 19.88 1.99 -5.78
N SER A 151 18.62 1.58 -5.82
CA SER A 151 17.58 2.30 -5.08
C SER A 151 17.85 2.22 -3.58
N PRO A 152 17.96 3.35 -2.87
CA PRO A 152 17.94 3.35 -1.41
C PRO A 152 16.68 2.61 -0.92
N ALA A 153 16.77 1.96 0.22
CA ALA A 153 15.63 1.29 0.83
C ALA A 153 14.39 2.21 0.82
N GLY A 154 13.33 1.80 0.15
CA GLY A 154 12.08 2.57 0.05
C GLY A 154 11.76 3.14 -1.34
N LEU A 155 12.67 3.09 -2.32
CA LEU A 155 12.37 3.45 -3.69
C LEU A 155 11.92 2.22 -4.50
N GLY A 156 10.91 2.41 -5.35
CA GLY A 156 10.40 1.37 -6.24
C GLY A 156 11.36 0.99 -7.36
N TRP A 157 10.98 -0.01 -8.12
CA TRP A 157 11.79 -0.55 -9.22
C TRP A 157 11.92 0.40 -10.43
N ALA A 158 10.97 1.34 -10.63
CA ALA A 158 10.97 2.23 -11.78
C ALA A 158 11.62 3.59 -11.46
N PRO A 159 12.52 4.10 -12.31
CA PRO A 159 13.02 5.46 -12.19
C PRO A 159 11.90 6.48 -12.49
N ASN A 160 12.05 7.67 -11.96
CA ASN A 160 11.18 8.79 -12.32
C ASN A 160 11.40 9.20 -13.78
N THR A 161 10.32 9.52 -14.47
CA THR A 161 10.37 9.96 -15.89
C THR A 161 9.75 11.35 -16.02
N ASP A 162 9.94 11.96 -17.19
CA ASP A 162 9.32 13.25 -17.55
C ASP A 162 7.78 13.18 -17.58
N GLN A 163 7.21 12.00 -17.89
CA GLN A 163 5.76 11.77 -17.90
C GLN A 163 5.22 11.23 -16.56
N VAL A 164 6.06 10.56 -15.78
CA VAL A 164 5.71 10.01 -14.47
C VAL A 164 6.79 10.39 -13.46
N PRO A 165 6.78 11.64 -12.96
CA PRO A 165 7.85 12.17 -12.11
C PRO A 165 7.92 11.55 -10.71
N ASP A 166 6.97 10.73 -10.36
CA ASP A 166 6.87 10.02 -9.08
C ASP A 166 6.85 8.49 -9.21
N ALA A 167 7.33 7.95 -10.34
CA ALA A 167 7.33 6.52 -10.62
C ALA A 167 8.02 5.69 -9.53
N SER A 168 9.15 6.14 -9.00
CA SER A 168 9.87 5.47 -7.92
C SER A 168 9.09 5.37 -6.61
N ARG A 169 8.13 6.26 -6.39
CA ARG A 169 7.28 6.26 -5.19
C ARG A 169 6.08 5.33 -5.31
N ILE A 170 5.51 5.21 -6.50
CA ILE A 170 4.28 4.43 -6.76
C ILE A 170 4.55 2.99 -7.21
N THR A 171 5.80 2.61 -7.37
CA THR A 171 6.22 1.25 -7.72
C THR A 171 6.89 0.60 -6.52
N PRO A 172 6.45 -0.60 -6.08
CA PRO A 172 7.11 -1.31 -4.99
C PRO A 172 8.47 -1.87 -5.42
N PRO A 173 9.41 -2.09 -4.49
CA PRO A 173 10.62 -2.82 -4.80
C PRO A 173 10.29 -4.26 -5.24
N VAL A 174 11.00 -4.76 -6.25
CA VAL A 174 10.85 -6.14 -6.72
C VAL A 174 11.84 -7.01 -6.00
N GLN A 175 11.35 -8.07 -5.39
CA GLN A 175 12.18 -9.05 -4.72
C GLN A 175 12.55 -10.20 -5.66
N HIS A 176 13.81 -10.63 -5.58
CA HIS A 176 14.27 -11.75 -6.39
C HIS A 176 13.64 -13.07 -5.90
N PRO A 177 13.13 -13.96 -6.78
CA PRO A 177 12.48 -15.21 -6.40
C PRO A 177 13.33 -16.14 -5.53
N SER A 178 14.66 -16.07 -5.63
CA SER A 178 15.57 -16.88 -4.80
C SER A 178 15.52 -16.60 -3.30
N LEU A 179 14.92 -15.48 -2.89
CA LEU A 179 14.75 -15.10 -1.48
C LEU A 179 13.54 -15.79 -0.81
N GLY A 180 12.79 -16.59 -1.58
CA GLY A 180 11.63 -17.33 -1.09
C GLY A 180 10.39 -16.47 -0.84
N LEU A 181 9.39 -17.06 -0.18
CA LEU A 181 8.14 -16.37 0.17
C LEU A 181 8.35 -15.58 1.46
N LEU A 182 8.41 -14.27 1.36
CA LEU A 182 8.56 -13.39 2.54
C LEU A 182 7.23 -12.84 3.05
N ASN A 183 6.17 -12.91 2.25
CA ASN A 183 4.88 -12.30 2.59
C ASN A 183 3.77 -13.37 2.52
N PRO A 184 3.59 -14.17 3.59
CA PRO A 184 2.51 -15.14 3.63
C PRO A 184 1.15 -14.44 3.59
N ILE A 185 0.22 -15.03 2.84
CA ILE A 185 -1.14 -14.51 2.67
C ILE A 185 -2.12 -15.56 3.15
N ALA A 186 -3.02 -15.17 4.04
CA ALA A 186 -4.19 -15.95 4.45
C ALA A 186 -5.45 -15.31 3.83
N LEU A 187 -6.25 -16.10 3.12
CA LEU A 187 -7.49 -15.67 2.49
C LEU A 187 -8.65 -16.46 3.08
N GLN A 188 -9.68 -15.76 3.55
CA GLN A 188 -10.96 -16.32 4.01
C GLN A 188 -12.09 -15.65 3.21
N ILE A 189 -13.02 -16.49 2.69
CA ILE A 189 -14.18 -16.04 1.94
C ILE A 189 -15.44 -16.63 2.57
#